data_baeed2b2682b5510b9cc6ccd2ac4d779
#
_entry.id   baeed2b2682b5510b9cc6ccd2ac4d779
#
_cell.length_a   1.000
_cell.length_b   1.000
_cell.length_c   1.000
_cell.angle_alpha   90.00
_cell.angle_beta   90.00
_cell.angle_gamma   90.00
#
_symmetry.space_group_name_H-M   'P 1'
#
loop_
_entity.id
_entity.type
_entity.pdbx_description
1 polymer ?
#
loop_
_entity_poly.entity_id
_entity_poly.type
_entity_poly.pdbx_seq_one_letter_code
_entity_poly.pdbx_strand_id
1 'polypeptide(L)'
;MNSSDGMLIVNVSAIQAVAIAAVTYYFGAWLRKKVPLLEKYSVPSPVLGGMLVALVLSCLEYFRLMQINFDTSLQTLLMLAFFTTIGLSASLKIVTEGGKLLVSFLFVITILCVLQNFLGMGLAEMMGLDFHYGLLAGSVSMMGGLGTSAAFGPYFEQTYGVQGGTAVAITAATFGMVVALLIGAPFAEWLIRKYKVLTPKEVDNPEPELHIPEDLETAVVEGEKEPTYTPQLLKAGTIVAICMGLGAVLSQYMGQYITLPAYIGSMIVAAIVRNVGDFSGKYMVEGKGMNAIAEISLVLFVTMAINGLKLHELLNLALPLMIILAGQTILMVVFAWVMFFIFGKTYDAVMLCAGGIGFSMGSTANGLANMQAIAEKYGSSPRAWLIISLVGAFLIDLINALLVTWMGAW
;
A
#
# COMPACT_ATOMS: atom_id res chain seq x y z
N MET A 1 -21.56 16.58 -24.55
CA MET A 1 -20.48 16.42 -25.54
C MET A 1 -20.24 17.78 -26.15
N ASN A 2 -19.08 18.37 -25.89
CA ASN A 2 -18.70 19.66 -26.49
C ASN A 2 -17.48 19.39 -27.38
N SER A 3 -17.46 19.93 -28.60
CA SER A 3 -16.29 19.87 -29.48
C SER A 3 -15.56 21.21 -29.41
N SER A 4 -14.35 21.24 -28.88
CA SER A 4 -13.41 22.34 -29.04
C SER A 4 -12.27 21.85 -29.92
N ASP A 5 -11.97 22.57 -30.99
CA ASP A 5 -10.90 22.26 -31.95
C ASP A 5 -10.94 20.88 -32.59
N GLY A 6 -12.13 20.31 -32.83
CA GLY A 6 -12.29 19.01 -33.50
C GLY A 6 -12.08 17.78 -32.61
N MET A 7 -11.75 17.96 -31.32
CA MET A 7 -11.60 16.87 -30.35
C MET A 7 -12.93 16.64 -29.58
N LEU A 8 -13.36 15.38 -29.46
CA LEU A 8 -14.56 15.00 -28.72
C LEU A 8 -14.26 15.00 -27.22
N ILE A 9 -14.93 15.87 -26.44
CA ILE A 9 -14.82 15.88 -24.99
C ILE A 9 -15.99 15.13 -24.37
N VAL A 10 -15.70 14.10 -23.59
CA VAL A 10 -16.68 13.26 -22.88
C VAL A 10 -16.48 13.44 -21.38
N ASN A 11 -17.50 13.96 -20.70
CA ASN A 11 -17.51 14.05 -19.24
C ASN A 11 -18.23 12.82 -18.67
N VAL A 12 -17.53 12.07 -17.81
CA VAL A 12 -18.03 10.87 -17.13
C VAL A 12 -18.40 11.25 -15.70
N SER A 13 -19.66 11.04 -15.32
CA SER A 13 -20.15 11.33 -13.97
C SER A 13 -19.52 10.38 -12.93
N ALA A 14 -19.54 10.77 -11.67
CA ALA A 14 -18.97 9.98 -10.57
C ALA A 14 -19.53 8.53 -10.51
N ILE A 15 -20.83 8.36 -10.73
CA ILE A 15 -21.46 7.03 -10.76
C ILE A 15 -20.95 6.20 -11.95
N GLN A 16 -20.83 6.80 -13.12
CA GLN A 16 -20.28 6.13 -14.30
C GLN A 16 -18.79 5.79 -14.11
N ALA A 17 -18.01 6.66 -13.47
CA ALA A 17 -16.61 6.41 -13.15
C ALA A 17 -16.43 5.18 -12.26
N VAL A 18 -17.27 5.01 -11.22
CA VAL A 18 -17.27 3.81 -10.37
C VAL A 18 -17.68 2.56 -11.15
N ALA A 19 -18.70 2.65 -12.00
CA ALA A 19 -19.11 1.52 -12.82
C ALA A 19 -18.03 1.09 -13.81
N ILE A 20 -17.36 2.05 -14.48
CA ILE A 20 -16.20 1.78 -15.34
C ILE A 20 -15.08 1.14 -14.53
N ALA A 21 -14.76 1.65 -13.35
CA ALA A 21 -13.71 1.08 -12.49
C ALA A 21 -14.01 -0.36 -12.09
N ALA A 22 -15.26 -0.68 -11.74
CA ALA A 22 -15.66 -2.06 -11.43
C ALA A 22 -15.46 -3.01 -12.62
N VAL A 23 -15.90 -2.61 -13.82
CA VAL A 23 -15.70 -3.39 -15.05
C VAL A 23 -14.21 -3.55 -15.35
N THR A 24 -13.44 -2.46 -15.25
CA THR A 24 -11.98 -2.46 -15.45
C THR A 24 -11.27 -3.42 -14.49
N TYR A 25 -11.65 -3.43 -13.22
CA TYR A 25 -11.11 -4.35 -12.22
C TYR A 25 -11.36 -5.82 -12.60
N TYR A 26 -12.61 -6.17 -12.93
CA TYR A 26 -12.93 -7.56 -13.31
C TYR A 26 -12.26 -7.97 -14.63
N PHE A 27 -12.10 -7.04 -15.57
CA PHE A 27 -11.30 -7.29 -16.78
C PHE A 27 -9.84 -7.57 -16.42
N GLY A 28 -9.23 -6.78 -15.55
CA GLY A 28 -7.87 -7.02 -15.05
C GLY A 28 -7.73 -8.36 -14.30
N ALA A 29 -8.73 -8.73 -13.50
CA ALA A 29 -8.77 -10.02 -12.80
C ALA A 29 -8.88 -11.20 -13.77
N TRP A 30 -9.69 -11.06 -14.80
CA TRP A 30 -9.78 -12.05 -15.88
C TRP A 30 -8.46 -12.19 -16.63
N LEU A 31 -7.82 -11.07 -16.99
CA LEU A 31 -6.52 -11.06 -17.68
C LEU A 31 -5.43 -11.73 -16.84
N ARG A 32 -5.38 -11.45 -15.54
CA ARG A 32 -4.43 -12.07 -14.60
C ARG A 32 -4.55 -13.58 -14.59
N LYS A 33 -5.77 -14.12 -14.57
CA LYS A 33 -6.03 -15.58 -14.62
C LYS A 33 -5.63 -16.20 -15.96
N LYS A 34 -5.65 -15.44 -17.08
CA LYS A 34 -5.31 -15.95 -18.42
C LYS A 34 -3.81 -15.96 -18.67
N VAL A 35 -3.03 -15.13 -18.00
CA VAL A 35 -1.59 -15.00 -18.22
C VAL A 35 -0.84 -15.44 -16.94
N PRO A 36 -0.33 -16.69 -16.88
CA PRO A 36 0.29 -17.24 -15.66
C PRO A 36 1.47 -16.41 -15.14
N LEU A 37 2.15 -15.68 -16.01
CA LEU A 37 3.24 -14.79 -15.62
C LEU A 37 2.76 -13.64 -14.72
N LEU A 38 1.59 -13.06 -15.02
CA LEU A 38 1.01 -11.97 -14.24
C LEU A 38 0.52 -12.46 -12.86
N GLU A 39 0.02 -13.68 -12.80
CA GLU A 39 -0.35 -14.33 -11.54
C GLU A 39 0.90 -14.65 -10.70
N LYS A 40 1.93 -15.21 -11.33
CA LYS A 40 3.22 -15.54 -10.69
C LYS A 40 3.87 -14.33 -10.02
N TYR A 41 3.80 -13.17 -10.64
CA TYR A 41 4.34 -11.91 -10.09
C TYR A 41 3.31 -11.10 -9.30
N SER A 42 2.16 -11.69 -8.95
CA SER A 42 1.10 -11.07 -8.15
C SER A 42 0.72 -9.65 -8.59
N VAL A 43 0.75 -9.39 -9.91
CA VAL A 43 0.40 -8.07 -10.43
C VAL A 43 -1.07 -7.77 -10.09
N PRO A 44 -1.36 -6.64 -9.41
CA PRO A 44 -2.73 -6.35 -8.96
C PRO A 44 -3.70 -6.16 -10.13
N SER A 45 -4.90 -6.72 -10.00
CA SER A 45 -5.95 -6.60 -11.02
C SER A 45 -6.33 -5.15 -11.35
N PRO A 46 -6.41 -4.21 -10.38
CA PRO A 46 -6.62 -2.79 -10.68
C PRO A 46 -5.58 -2.21 -11.64
N VAL A 47 -4.31 -2.60 -11.45
CA VAL A 47 -3.21 -2.11 -12.31
C VAL A 47 -3.33 -2.67 -13.72
N LEU A 48 -3.57 -3.98 -13.87
CA LEU A 48 -3.69 -4.60 -15.18
C LEU A 48 -4.83 -4.02 -16.01
N GLY A 49 -6.02 -3.97 -15.44
CA GLY A 49 -7.19 -3.40 -16.11
C GLY A 49 -7.04 -1.90 -16.33
N GLY A 50 -6.69 -1.15 -15.28
CA GLY A 50 -6.59 0.30 -15.31
C GLY A 50 -5.52 0.82 -16.26
N MET A 51 -4.33 0.20 -16.30
CA MET A 51 -3.26 0.59 -17.21
C MET A 51 -3.63 0.38 -18.69
N LEU A 52 -4.38 -0.69 -19.02
CA LEU A 52 -4.87 -0.89 -20.38
C LEU A 52 -5.90 0.18 -20.77
N VAL A 53 -6.82 0.51 -19.86
CA VAL A 53 -7.78 1.59 -20.09
C VAL A 53 -7.04 2.92 -20.23
N ALA A 54 -6.13 3.25 -19.31
CA ALA A 54 -5.33 4.47 -19.35
C ALA A 54 -4.51 4.58 -20.65
N LEU A 55 -3.93 3.46 -21.13
CA LEU A 55 -3.20 3.43 -22.37
C LEU A 55 -4.09 3.78 -23.57
N VAL A 56 -5.26 3.15 -23.65
CA VAL A 56 -6.23 3.44 -24.74
C VAL A 56 -6.66 4.90 -24.69
N LEU A 57 -7.01 5.42 -23.49
CA LEU A 57 -7.44 6.81 -23.33
C LEU A 57 -6.32 7.80 -23.64
N SER A 58 -5.10 7.54 -23.19
CA SER A 58 -3.93 8.38 -23.49
C SER A 58 -3.61 8.38 -24.99
N CYS A 59 -3.76 7.26 -25.69
CA CYS A 59 -3.62 7.23 -27.14
C CYS A 59 -4.70 8.06 -27.85
N LEU A 60 -5.96 7.94 -27.42
CA LEU A 60 -7.06 8.73 -27.99
C LEU A 60 -6.85 10.24 -27.78
N GLU A 61 -6.37 10.66 -26.61
CA GLU A 61 -6.05 12.05 -26.31
C GLU A 61 -4.83 12.54 -27.11
N TYR A 62 -3.76 11.74 -27.20
CA TYR A 62 -2.55 12.07 -27.95
C TYR A 62 -2.85 12.32 -29.45
N PHE A 63 -3.70 11.49 -30.05
CA PHE A 63 -4.14 11.65 -31.44
C PHE A 63 -5.25 12.69 -31.61
N ARG A 64 -5.63 13.42 -30.55
CA ARG A 64 -6.71 14.44 -30.53
C ARG A 64 -8.07 13.92 -31.00
N LEU A 65 -8.33 12.62 -30.80
CA LEU A 65 -9.61 12.01 -31.18
C LEU A 65 -10.67 12.22 -30.10
N MET A 66 -10.30 11.95 -28.83
CA MET A 66 -11.25 12.02 -27.71
C MET A 66 -10.49 12.30 -26.40
N GLN A 67 -11.06 13.16 -25.56
CA GLN A 67 -10.64 13.38 -24.18
C GLN A 67 -11.77 12.96 -23.25
N ILE A 68 -11.44 12.16 -22.23
CA ILE A 68 -12.39 11.73 -21.19
C ILE A 68 -12.01 12.37 -19.87
N ASN A 69 -12.95 13.12 -19.30
CA ASN A 69 -12.81 13.71 -17.97
C ASN A 69 -13.65 12.92 -16.98
N PHE A 70 -13.01 12.29 -16.00
CA PHE A 70 -13.68 11.56 -14.93
C PHE A 70 -14.00 12.48 -13.76
N ASP A 71 -15.22 12.39 -13.23
CA ASP A 71 -15.57 12.96 -11.93
C ASP A 71 -14.98 12.08 -10.81
N THR A 72 -14.07 12.65 -10.02
CA THR A 72 -13.33 11.96 -8.96
C THR A 72 -13.96 12.07 -7.57
N SER A 73 -15.18 12.60 -7.46
CA SER A 73 -15.84 12.82 -6.15
C SER A 73 -16.01 11.52 -5.37
N LEU A 74 -16.46 10.44 -6.01
CA LEU A 74 -16.60 9.13 -5.37
C LEU A 74 -15.25 8.43 -5.15
N GLN A 75 -14.24 8.71 -5.96
CA GLN A 75 -12.87 8.26 -5.71
C GLN A 75 -12.36 8.81 -4.36
N THR A 76 -12.57 10.09 -4.10
CA THR A 76 -12.19 10.72 -2.83
C THR A 76 -12.94 10.10 -1.65
N LEU A 77 -14.25 9.83 -1.78
CA LEU A 77 -15.03 9.17 -0.74
C LEU A 77 -14.49 7.77 -0.41
N LEU A 78 -14.21 6.97 -1.43
CA LEU A 78 -13.67 5.61 -1.29
C LEU A 78 -12.25 5.62 -0.69
N MET A 79 -11.42 6.58 -1.08
CA MET A 79 -10.10 6.82 -0.50
C MET A 79 -10.21 7.14 1.00
N LEU A 80 -11.11 8.05 1.38
CA LEU A 80 -11.37 8.37 2.79
C LEU A 80 -11.80 7.13 3.57
N ALA A 81 -12.72 6.31 3.02
CA ALA A 81 -13.16 5.08 3.65
C ALA A 81 -11.99 4.10 3.85
N PHE A 82 -11.16 3.89 2.84
CA PHE A 82 -9.98 3.02 2.92
C PHE A 82 -9.00 3.48 4.02
N PHE A 83 -8.57 4.73 4.02
CA PHE A 83 -7.64 5.24 5.03
C PHE A 83 -8.25 5.28 6.44
N THR A 84 -9.56 5.44 6.55
CA THR A 84 -10.27 5.28 7.82
C THR A 84 -10.16 3.86 8.35
N THR A 85 -10.28 2.85 7.49
CA THR A 85 -10.10 1.44 7.93
C THR A 85 -8.66 1.16 8.37
N ILE A 86 -7.64 1.76 7.72
CA ILE A 86 -6.25 1.70 8.18
C ILE A 86 -6.13 2.29 9.60
N GLY A 87 -6.71 3.46 9.85
CA GLY A 87 -6.73 4.05 11.19
C GLY A 87 -7.41 3.17 12.24
N LEU A 88 -8.55 2.55 11.88
CA LEU A 88 -9.26 1.61 12.75
C LEU A 88 -8.49 0.30 13.03
N SER A 89 -7.50 -0.02 12.23
CA SER A 89 -6.60 -1.16 12.47
C SER A 89 -5.39 -0.81 13.34
N ALA A 90 -5.12 0.49 13.61
CA ALA A 90 -3.96 0.98 14.35
C ALA A 90 -4.15 0.84 15.87
N SER A 91 -3.94 -0.37 16.42
CA SER A 91 -4.07 -0.69 17.85
C SER A 91 -2.75 -0.59 18.59
N LEU A 92 -2.67 0.29 19.58
CA LEU A 92 -1.51 0.39 20.49
C LEU A 92 -1.41 -0.83 21.42
N LYS A 93 -2.53 -1.47 21.74
CA LYS A 93 -2.55 -2.69 22.54
C LYS A 93 -1.77 -3.80 21.83
N ILE A 94 -2.00 -4.00 20.56
CA ILE A 94 -1.28 -4.98 19.75
C ILE A 94 0.24 -4.65 19.69
N VAL A 95 0.59 -3.36 19.59
CA VAL A 95 2.00 -2.94 19.64
C VAL A 95 2.68 -3.32 20.95
N THR A 96 1.99 -3.15 22.07
CA THR A 96 2.52 -3.52 23.38
C THR A 96 2.63 -5.03 23.57
N GLU A 97 1.70 -5.79 23.03
CA GLU A 97 1.69 -7.26 23.06
C GLU A 97 2.78 -7.88 22.13
N GLY A 98 3.11 -7.20 21.01
CA GLY A 98 4.16 -7.64 20.09
C GLY A 98 5.59 -7.51 20.61
N GLY A 99 5.76 -6.86 21.77
CA GLY A 99 7.00 -6.80 22.53
C GLY A 99 8.14 -6.01 21.86
N LYS A 100 9.34 -6.16 22.42
CA LYS A 100 10.52 -5.37 22.02
C LYS A 100 10.91 -5.56 20.54
N LEU A 101 10.73 -6.77 19.99
CA LEU A 101 11.12 -7.07 18.63
C LEU A 101 10.25 -6.32 17.61
N LEU A 102 8.93 -6.25 17.85
CA LEU A 102 8.01 -5.49 17.01
C LEU A 102 8.34 -4.01 17.02
N VAL A 103 8.55 -3.42 18.21
CA VAL A 103 8.90 -1.99 18.34
C VAL A 103 10.23 -1.69 17.66
N SER A 104 11.25 -2.55 17.86
CA SER A 104 12.55 -2.40 17.21
C SER A 104 12.45 -2.51 15.69
N PHE A 105 11.63 -3.46 15.20
CA PHE A 105 11.42 -3.62 13.77
C PHE A 105 10.70 -2.42 13.16
N LEU A 106 9.62 -1.94 13.81
CA LEU A 106 8.89 -0.75 13.39
C LEU A 106 9.83 0.49 13.32
N PHE A 107 10.69 0.66 14.32
CA PHE A 107 11.67 1.74 14.33
C PHE A 107 12.67 1.64 13.17
N VAL A 108 13.22 0.45 12.93
CA VAL A 108 14.16 0.20 11.83
C VAL A 108 13.50 0.44 10.47
N ILE A 109 12.27 0.00 10.28
CA ILE A 109 11.52 0.21 9.03
C ILE A 109 11.13 1.70 8.86
N THR A 110 10.85 2.41 9.94
CA THR A 110 10.64 3.88 9.88
C THR A 110 11.90 4.60 9.38
N ILE A 111 13.08 4.17 9.81
CA ILE A 111 14.36 4.71 9.27
C ILE A 111 14.45 4.43 7.77
N LEU A 112 14.11 3.22 7.31
CA LEU A 112 14.08 2.91 5.88
C LEU A 112 13.14 3.83 5.12
N CYS A 113 11.94 4.08 5.65
CA CYS A 113 10.96 4.99 5.04
C CYS A 113 11.55 6.40 4.84
N VAL A 114 12.23 6.93 5.85
CA VAL A 114 12.94 8.23 5.77
C VAL A 114 14.05 8.19 4.73
N LEU A 115 14.86 7.12 4.70
CA LEU A 115 15.96 6.97 3.73
C LEU A 115 15.44 6.85 2.29
N GLN A 116 14.32 6.16 2.06
CA GLN A 116 13.68 6.09 0.76
C GLN A 116 13.28 7.47 0.25
N ASN A 117 12.74 8.32 1.12
CA ASN A 117 12.38 9.68 0.76
C ASN A 117 13.62 10.53 0.45
N PHE A 118 14.61 10.57 1.32
CA PHE A 118 15.83 11.34 1.08
C PHE A 118 16.57 10.91 -0.18
N LEU A 119 16.67 9.59 -0.42
CA LEU A 119 17.28 9.08 -1.65
C LEU A 119 16.48 9.50 -2.88
N GLY A 120 15.15 9.34 -2.84
CA GLY A 120 14.28 9.72 -3.94
C GLY A 120 14.37 11.21 -4.26
N MET A 121 14.22 12.07 -3.23
CA MET A 121 14.33 13.52 -3.35
C MET A 121 15.69 13.94 -3.92
N GLY A 122 16.79 13.43 -3.34
CA GLY A 122 18.15 13.76 -3.80
C GLY A 122 18.39 13.33 -5.26
N LEU A 123 17.93 12.15 -5.67
CA LEU A 123 18.06 11.72 -7.07
C LEU A 123 17.19 12.56 -8.02
N ALA A 124 15.97 12.94 -7.62
CA ALA A 124 15.12 13.82 -8.41
C ALA A 124 15.78 15.19 -8.63
N GLU A 125 16.26 15.84 -7.57
CA GLU A 125 16.95 17.13 -7.63
C GLU A 125 18.24 17.06 -8.46
N MET A 126 19.04 16.00 -8.31
CA MET A 126 20.25 15.79 -9.13
C MET A 126 19.96 15.72 -10.63
N MET A 127 18.74 15.30 -11.01
CA MET A 127 18.30 15.25 -12.40
C MET A 127 17.53 16.51 -12.83
N GLY A 128 17.47 17.55 -11.98
CA GLY A 128 16.77 18.80 -12.26
C GLY A 128 15.25 18.70 -12.20
N LEU A 129 14.71 17.68 -11.52
CA LEU A 129 13.29 17.53 -11.29
C LEU A 129 12.89 18.09 -9.92
N ASP A 130 11.62 18.42 -9.78
CA ASP A 130 11.03 18.75 -8.50
C ASP A 130 11.17 17.56 -7.52
N PHE A 131 11.59 17.83 -6.29
CA PHE A 131 11.85 16.80 -5.27
C PHE A 131 10.61 15.96 -4.92
N HIS A 132 9.40 16.47 -5.17
CA HIS A 132 8.17 15.73 -4.97
C HIS A 132 8.08 14.46 -5.83
N TYR A 133 8.67 14.45 -7.04
CA TYR A 133 8.78 13.21 -7.82
C TYR A 133 9.60 12.14 -7.07
N GLY A 134 10.62 12.57 -6.34
CA GLY A 134 11.42 11.70 -5.49
C GLY A 134 10.64 11.14 -4.30
N LEU A 135 9.76 11.93 -3.68
CA LEU A 135 8.84 11.45 -2.63
C LEU A 135 7.82 10.46 -3.19
N LEU A 136 7.24 10.77 -4.36
CA LEU A 136 6.26 9.90 -5.04
C LEU A 136 6.88 8.55 -5.45
N ALA A 137 8.13 8.52 -5.91
CA ALA A 137 8.87 7.31 -6.22
C ALA A 137 9.68 6.76 -5.02
N GLY A 138 9.61 7.43 -3.87
CA GLY A 138 10.17 7.04 -2.59
C GLY A 138 9.18 6.23 -1.75
N SER A 139 9.03 6.60 -0.47
CA SER A 139 8.19 5.85 0.46
C SER A 139 6.70 5.87 0.10
N VAL A 140 6.22 6.89 -0.61
CA VAL A 140 4.82 6.94 -1.10
C VAL A 140 4.48 5.67 -1.87
N SER A 141 5.34 5.27 -2.81
CA SER A 141 5.11 4.12 -3.68
C SER A 141 5.73 2.84 -3.14
N MET A 142 6.96 2.93 -2.61
CA MET A 142 7.69 1.76 -2.14
C MET A 142 7.07 1.18 -0.87
N MET A 143 6.89 2.01 0.17
CA MET A 143 6.33 1.58 1.45
C MET A 143 4.80 1.57 1.43
N GLY A 144 4.18 2.64 0.91
CA GLY A 144 2.73 2.81 0.91
C GLY A 144 2.00 2.10 -0.23
N GLY A 145 2.71 1.60 -1.24
CA GLY A 145 2.15 0.84 -2.36
C GLY A 145 1.13 1.62 -3.17
N LEU A 146 0.19 0.89 -3.82
CA LEU A 146 -0.81 1.48 -4.71
C LEU A 146 -1.80 2.41 -4.02
N GLY A 147 -2.18 2.09 -2.78
CA GLY A 147 -3.15 2.89 -2.03
C GLY A 147 -2.63 4.29 -1.75
N THR A 148 -1.45 4.38 -1.17
CA THR A 148 -0.80 5.65 -0.86
C THR A 148 -0.43 6.42 -2.14
N SER A 149 0.04 5.71 -3.18
CA SER A 149 0.32 6.30 -4.50
C SER A 149 -0.92 6.95 -5.13
N ALA A 150 -2.06 6.25 -5.11
CA ALA A 150 -3.32 6.75 -5.66
C ALA A 150 -3.91 7.92 -4.86
N ALA A 151 -3.49 8.07 -3.60
CA ALA A 151 -3.92 9.17 -2.73
C ALA A 151 -2.99 10.39 -2.84
N PHE A 152 -1.68 10.19 -2.71
CA PHE A 152 -0.71 11.29 -2.74
C PHE A 152 -0.41 11.80 -4.14
N GLY A 153 -0.51 10.97 -5.18
CA GLY A 153 -0.31 11.40 -6.55
C GLY A 153 -1.20 12.59 -6.92
N PRO A 154 -2.54 12.45 -6.90
CA PRO A 154 -3.45 13.55 -7.17
C PRO A 154 -3.31 14.72 -6.18
N TYR A 155 -3.01 14.44 -4.90
CA TYR A 155 -2.78 15.48 -3.90
C TYR A 155 -1.57 16.36 -4.26
N PHE A 156 -0.45 15.77 -4.69
CA PHE A 156 0.74 16.52 -5.10
C PHE A 156 0.53 17.26 -6.42
N GLU A 157 -0.22 16.68 -7.35
CA GLU A 157 -0.62 17.38 -8.58
C GLU A 157 -1.43 18.64 -8.29
N GLN A 158 -2.41 18.55 -7.40
CA GLN A 158 -3.31 19.66 -7.07
C GLN A 158 -2.67 20.71 -6.16
N THR A 159 -1.84 20.29 -5.21
CA THR A 159 -1.29 21.15 -4.16
C THR A 159 0.02 21.79 -4.57
N TYR A 160 0.89 21.04 -5.26
CA TYR A 160 2.24 21.47 -5.60
C TYR A 160 2.48 21.59 -7.11
N GLY A 161 1.49 21.27 -7.94
CA GLY A 161 1.59 21.39 -9.39
C GLY A 161 2.49 20.34 -10.07
N VAL A 162 2.71 19.19 -9.42
CA VAL A 162 3.57 18.10 -9.88
C VAL A 162 2.89 17.36 -11.04
N GLN A 163 3.17 17.74 -12.28
CA GLN A 163 2.53 17.16 -13.46
C GLN A 163 2.84 15.65 -13.60
N GLY A 164 1.79 14.84 -13.84
CA GLY A 164 1.96 13.38 -13.98
C GLY A 164 2.38 12.67 -12.70
N GLY A 165 2.27 13.32 -11.53
CA GLY A 165 2.65 12.76 -10.23
C GLY A 165 1.92 11.47 -9.89
N THR A 166 0.63 11.38 -10.21
CA THR A 166 -0.17 10.16 -10.03
C THR A 166 0.38 9.01 -10.87
N ALA A 167 0.71 9.27 -12.12
CA ALA A 167 1.26 8.27 -13.02
C ALA A 167 2.65 7.79 -12.56
N VAL A 168 3.52 8.71 -12.10
CA VAL A 168 4.83 8.38 -11.50
C VAL A 168 4.64 7.48 -10.28
N ALA A 169 3.78 7.86 -9.33
CA ALA A 169 3.56 7.10 -8.11
C ALA A 169 3.02 5.68 -8.37
N ILE A 170 1.99 5.55 -9.20
CA ILE A 170 1.40 4.24 -9.54
C ILE A 170 2.41 3.35 -10.29
N THR A 171 3.17 3.92 -11.22
CA THR A 171 4.21 3.18 -11.96
C THR A 171 5.31 2.70 -11.02
N ALA A 172 5.77 3.56 -10.12
CA ALA A 172 6.77 3.23 -9.11
C ALA A 172 6.28 2.11 -8.17
N ALA A 173 5.04 2.20 -7.66
CA ALA A 173 4.46 1.16 -6.80
C ALA A 173 4.34 -0.19 -7.53
N THR A 174 3.92 -0.17 -8.80
CA THR A 174 3.81 -1.38 -9.62
C THR A 174 5.18 -2.03 -9.84
N PHE A 175 6.18 -1.23 -10.18
CA PHE A 175 7.56 -1.69 -10.30
C PHE A 175 8.05 -2.31 -8.98
N GLY A 176 7.85 -1.61 -7.87
CA GLY A 176 8.25 -2.07 -6.54
C GLY A 176 7.66 -3.42 -6.20
N MET A 177 6.36 -3.64 -6.44
CA MET A 177 5.69 -4.91 -6.19
C MET A 177 6.32 -6.09 -6.95
N VAL A 178 6.64 -5.89 -8.23
CA VAL A 178 7.26 -6.93 -9.05
C VAL A 178 8.68 -7.22 -8.58
N VAL A 179 9.48 -6.18 -8.35
CA VAL A 179 10.87 -6.31 -7.92
C VAL A 179 10.97 -6.92 -6.52
N ALA A 180 10.06 -6.56 -5.61
CA ALA A 180 10.00 -7.13 -4.26
C ALA A 180 9.86 -8.66 -4.25
N LEU A 181 9.05 -9.21 -5.15
CA LEU A 181 8.88 -10.67 -5.29
C LEU A 181 10.09 -11.32 -5.97
N LEU A 182 10.74 -10.60 -6.91
CA LEU A 182 11.93 -11.12 -7.59
C LEU A 182 13.14 -11.22 -6.67
N ILE A 183 13.29 -10.31 -5.70
CA ILE A 183 14.50 -10.24 -4.87
C ILE A 183 14.31 -10.76 -3.45
N GLY A 184 13.09 -10.71 -2.87
CA GLY A 184 12.87 -10.96 -1.45
C GLY A 184 13.23 -12.39 -1.03
N ALA A 185 12.62 -13.39 -1.63
CA ALA A 185 12.91 -14.78 -1.32
C ALA A 185 14.33 -15.22 -1.74
N PRO A 186 14.84 -14.90 -2.94
CA PRO A 186 16.23 -15.21 -3.30
C PRO A 186 17.28 -14.55 -2.39
N PHE A 187 17.04 -13.31 -1.94
CA PHE A 187 17.93 -12.64 -1.01
C PHE A 187 17.96 -13.32 0.36
N ALA A 188 16.80 -13.71 0.88
CA ALA A 188 16.69 -14.44 2.13
C ALA A 188 17.40 -15.82 2.04
N GLU A 189 17.21 -16.54 0.95
CA GLU A 189 17.92 -17.80 0.72
C GLU A 189 19.44 -17.60 0.64
N TRP A 190 19.90 -16.53 -0.01
CA TRP A 190 21.31 -16.18 -0.03
C TRP A 190 21.86 -15.90 1.37
N LEU A 191 21.11 -15.23 2.25
CA LEU A 191 21.51 -15.02 3.65
C LEU A 191 21.67 -16.34 4.41
N ILE A 192 20.70 -17.25 4.29
CA ILE A 192 20.76 -18.57 4.93
C ILE A 192 22.03 -19.31 4.52
N ARG A 193 22.28 -19.41 3.23
CA ARG A 193 23.41 -20.15 2.69
C ARG A 193 24.77 -19.50 3.04
N LYS A 194 24.88 -18.18 2.88
CA LYS A 194 26.13 -17.43 3.11
C LYS A 194 26.55 -17.44 4.56
N TYR A 195 25.60 -17.25 5.47
CA TYR A 195 25.89 -17.14 6.90
C TYR A 195 25.63 -18.43 7.66
N LYS A 196 25.25 -19.51 6.97
CA LYS A 196 24.93 -20.83 7.55
C LYS A 196 23.96 -20.71 8.72
N VAL A 197 22.86 -19.98 8.48
CA VAL A 197 21.84 -19.76 9.50
C VAL A 197 21.11 -21.07 9.76
N LEU A 198 21.06 -21.48 11.03
CA LEU A 198 20.32 -22.68 11.45
C LEU A 198 18.83 -22.46 11.19
N THR A 199 18.22 -23.40 10.48
CA THR A 199 16.81 -23.34 10.10
C THR A 199 15.97 -24.26 10.96
N PRO A 200 14.66 -23.99 11.17
CA PRO A 200 13.78 -24.83 11.99
C PRO A 200 13.73 -26.28 11.54
N LYS A 201 13.87 -26.58 10.25
CA LYS A 201 13.91 -27.96 9.74
C LYS A 201 15.21 -28.70 10.03
N GLU A 202 16.30 -27.99 10.31
CA GLU A 202 17.60 -28.59 10.69
C GLU A 202 17.70 -28.83 12.20
N VAL A 203 16.95 -28.03 12.99
CA VAL A 203 16.83 -28.23 14.43
C VAL A 203 15.59 -29.10 14.64
N ASP A 204 15.75 -30.39 14.88
CA ASP A 204 14.68 -31.41 15.01
C ASP A 204 13.72 -31.18 16.21
N ASN A 205 13.38 -29.93 16.45
CA ASN A 205 12.49 -29.43 17.50
C ASN A 205 11.43 -28.54 16.87
N PRO A 206 10.22 -29.03 16.59
CA PRO A 206 9.13 -28.13 16.21
C PRO A 206 8.90 -27.15 17.37
N GLU A 207 9.21 -25.87 17.16
CA GLU A 207 8.72 -24.84 18.07
C GLU A 207 7.21 -25.01 18.23
N PRO A 208 6.65 -24.85 19.45
CA PRO A 208 5.22 -24.99 19.66
C PRO A 208 4.51 -24.08 18.66
N GLU A 209 3.54 -24.62 17.94
CA GLU A 209 2.65 -23.86 17.06
C GLU A 209 2.14 -22.67 17.86
N LEU A 210 2.63 -21.49 17.54
CA LEU A 210 2.05 -20.28 18.06
C LEU A 210 0.64 -20.24 17.46
N HIS A 211 -0.36 -20.39 18.29
CA HIS A 211 -1.73 -20.11 17.87
C HIS A 211 -1.72 -18.68 17.35
N ILE A 212 -1.64 -18.52 16.01
CA ILE A 212 -1.99 -17.29 15.37
C ILE A 212 -3.45 -17.08 15.75
N PRO A 213 -3.82 -15.93 16.35
CA PRO A 213 -5.22 -15.67 16.62
C PRO A 213 -6.03 -15.94 15.33
N GLU A 214 -7.09 -16.74 15.44
CA GLU A 214 -7.92 -17.17 14.30
C GLU A 214 -8.45 -15.99 13.46
N ASP A 215 -8.38 -14.80 13.99
CA ASP A 215 -8.75 -13.53 13.36
C ASP A 215 -7.78 -13.09 12.23
N LEU A 216 -6.57 -13.66 12.15
CA LEU A 216 -5.56 -13.43 11.10
C LEU A 216 -5.49 -14.56 10.06
N GLU A 217 -5.97 -15.73 10.38
CA GLU A 217 -6.29 -16.75 9.40
C GLU A 217 -7.61 -16.36 8.76
N THR A 218 -7.58 -15.92 7.52
CA THR A 218 -8.78 -15.82 6.69
C THR A 218 -9.54 -17.12 6.77
N ALA A 219 -10.56 -17.15 7.66
CA ALA A 219 -11.68 -18.04 7.73
C ALA A 219 -11.78 -19.13 6.65
N VAL A 220 -11.21 -20.28 6.94
CA VAL A 220 -11.70 -21.55 6.44
C VAL A 220 -11.84 -22.47 7.66
N VAL A 221 -12.88 -22.27 8.42
CA VAL A 221 -13.44 -23.33 9.29
C VAL A 221 -14.94 -23.37 9.04
N GLU A 222 -15.33 -24.38 8.30
CA GLU A 222 -16.72 -24.80 8.19
C GLU A 222 -17.23 -25.28 9.56
N GLY A 223 -18.35 -24.73 10.03
CA GLY A 223 -19.15 -25.41 11.03
C GLY A 223 -19.82 -24.62 12.14
N GLU A 224 -19.62 -23.31 12.32
CA GLU A 224 -20.46 -22.53 13.25
C GLU A 224 -21.47 -21.69 12.48
N LYS A 225 -22.71 -21.61 12.99
CA LYS A 225 -23.74 -20.73 12.45
C LYS A 225 -23.17 -19.32 12.32
N GLU A 226 -22.77 -18.94 11.11
CA GLU A 226 -22.20 -17.61 10.86
C GLU A 226 -23.18 -16.55 11.37
N PRO A 227 -22.75 -15.64 12.26
CA PRO A 227 -23.54 -14.45 12.54
C PRO A 227 -23.74 -13.75 11.20
N THR A 228 -25.00 -13.43 10.89
CA THR A 228 -25.39 -12.86 9.59
C THR A 228 -24.42 -11.74 9.22
N TYR A 229 -23.72 -11.87 8.09
CA TYR A 229 -22.66 -10.94 7.63
C TYR A 229 -23.16 -9.48 7.57
N THR A 230 -24.45 -9.28 7.30
CA THR A 230 -25.08 -7.96 7.20
C THR A 230 -24.98 -7.09 8.46
N PRO A 231 -25.23 -7.56 9.71
CA PRO A 231 -25.04 -6.75 10.90
C PRO A 231 -23.58 -6.34 11.15
N GLN A 232 -22.60 -7.20 10.81
CA GLN A 232 -21.18 -6.86 10.95
C GLN A 232 -20.78 -5.78 9.95
N LEU A 233 -21.23 -5.89 8.70
CA LEU A 233 -20.97 -4.89 7.67
C LEU A 233 -21.63 -3.55 8.00
N LEU A 234 -22.87 -3.55 8.50
CA LEU A 234 -23.59 -2.34 8.91
C LEU A 234 -22.87 -1.66 10.08
N LYS A 235 -22.43 -2.42 11.09
CA LYS A 235 -21.68 -1.89 12.22
C LYS A 235 -20.35 -1.26 11.76
N ALA A 236 -19.60 -1.97 10.94
CA ALA A 236 -18.34 -1.49 10.37
C ALA A 236 -18.56 -0.22 9.54
N GLY A 237 -19.53 -0.22 8.63
CA GLY A 237 -19.90 0.94 7.81
C GLY A 237 -20.31 2.15 8.63
N THR A 238 -21.06 1.94 9.72
CA THR A 238 -21.45 3.02 10.62
C THR A 238 -20.24 3.64 11.31
N ILE A 239 -19.32 2.82 11.86
CA ILE A 239 -18.10 3.31 12.52
C ILE A 239 -17.22 4.06 11.50
N VAL A 240 -17.00 3.51 10.32
CA VAL A 240 -16.23 4.15 9.25
C VAL A 240 -16.88 5.51 8.90
N ALA A 241 -18.18 5.57 8.66
CA ALA A 241 -18.87 6.81 8.32
C ALA A 241 -18.76 7.88 9.42
N ILE A 242 -18.88 7.50 10.70
CA ILE A 242 -18.70 8.41 11.82
C ILE A 242 -17.25 8.94 11.86
N CYS A 243 -16.25 8.05 11.71
CA CYS A 243 -14.85 8.45 11.71
C CYS A 243 -14.52 9.36 10.52
N MET A 244 -15.09 9.09 9.33
CA MET A 244 -14.94 9.97 8.16
C MET A 244 -15.54 11.35 8.41
N GLY A 245 -16.77 11.41 8.96
CA GLY A 245 -17.44 12.68 9.25
C GLY A 245 -16.68 13.53 10.28
N LEU A 246 -16.27 12.94 11.39
CA LEU A 246 -15.46 13.63 12.40
C LEU A 246 -14.07 13.99 11.89
N GLY A 247 -13.47 13.10 11.08
CA GLY A 247 -12.17 13.32 10.47
C GLY A 247 -12.17 14.44 9.45
N ALA A 248 -13.25 14.62 8.69
CA ALA A 248 -13.39 15.76 7.79
C ALA A 248 -13.37 17.11 8.56
N VAL A 249 -14.05 17.18 9.71
CA VAL A 249 -14.00 18.36 10.58
C VAL A 249 -12.59 18.59 11.11
N LEU A 250 -11.89 17.52 11.54
CA LEU A 250 -10.51 17.61 12.02
C LEU A 250 -9.56 18.06 10.90
N SER A 251 -9.69 17.51 9.70
CA SER A 251 -8.89 17.92 8.54
C SER A 251 -9.11 19.39 8.18
N GLN A 252 -10.35 19.87 8.24
CA GLN A 252 -10.67 21.26 7.98
C GLN A 252 -10.06 22.21 9.03
N TYR A 253 -10.08 21.80 10.29
CA TYR A 253 -9.47 22.58 11.38
C TYR A 253 -7.94 22.59 11.26
N MET A 254 -7.32 21.44 11.06
CA MET A 254 -5.87 21.32 10.90
C MET A 254 -5.37 22.01 9.62
N GLY A 255 -6.17 22.01 8.56
CA GLY A 255 -5.87 22.65 7.27
C GLY A 255 -5.68 24.17 7.36
N GLN A 256 -6.10 24.81 8.45
CA GLN A 256 -5.82 26.22 8.73
C GLN A 256 -4.35 26.47 9.11
N TYR A 257 -3.65 25.45 9.59
CA TYR A 257 -2.28 25.55 10.10
C TYR A 257 -1.28 24.76 9.23
N ILE A 258 -1.71 23.64 8.67
CA ILE A 258 -0.84 22.71 7.93
C ILE A 258 -1.63 22.18 6.72
N THR A 259 -1.02 22.20 5.55
CA THR A 259 -1.63 21.59 4.36
C THR A 259 -1.60 20.07 4.50
N LEU A 260 -2.77 19.44 4.68
CA LEU A 260 -2.92 18.01 4.93
C LEU A 260 -3.86 17.39 3.88
N PRO A 261 -3.54 16.20 3.35
CA PRO A 261 -4.50 15.40 2.61
C PRO A 261 -5.77 15.13 3.44
N ALA A 262 -6.94 15.20 2.80
CA ALA A 262 -8.24 15.10 3.48
C ALA A 262 -8.42 13.82 4.31
N TYR A 263 -7.79 12.72 3.92
CA TYR A 263 -7.94 11.42 4.59
C TYR A 263 -7.14 11.32 5.91
N ILE A 264 -6.14 12.18 6.16
CA ILE A 264 -5.32 12.11 7.39
C ILE A 264 -6.15 12.36 8.64
N GLY A 265 -7.05 13.34 8.62
CA GLY A 265 -7.94 13.57 9.74
C GLY A 265 -8.84 12.38 10.05
N SER A 266 -9.39 11.73 9.02
CA SER A 266 -10.22 10.53 9.17
C SER A 266 -9.43 9.36 9.73
N MET A 267 -8.19 9.18 9.29
CA MET A 267 -7.27 8.15 9.77
C MET A 267 -6.89 8.37 11.25
N ILE A 268 -6.62 9.63 11.67
CA ILE A 268 -6.29 9.97 13.06
C ILE A 268 -7.50 9.73 13.97
N VAL A 269 -8.70 10.21 13.60
CA VAL A 269 -9.93 9.97 14.37
C VAL A 269 -10.19 8.47 14.50
N ALA A 270 -10.03 7.72 13.43
CA ALA A 270 -10.20 6.28 13.41
C ALA A 270 -9.21 5.57 14.35
N ALA A 271 -7.94 5.96 14.35
CA ALA A 271 -6.95 5.44 15.29
C ALA A 271 -7.30 5.76 16.75
N ILE A 272 -7.82 6.94 17.03
CA ILE A 272 -8.31 7.30 18.37
C ILE A 272 -9.49 6.41 18.77
N VAL A 273 -10.50 6.27 17.90
CA VAL A 273 -11.68 5.42 18.13
C VAL A 273 -11.26 3.97 18.38
N ARG A 274 -10.31 3.44 17.60
CA ARG A 274 -9.77 2.09 17.80
C ARG A 274 -9.18 1.95 19.21
N ASN A 275 -8.29 2.82 19.60
CA ASN A 275 -7.58 2.71 20.88
C ASN A 275 -8.51 2.94 22.08
N VAL A 276 -9.49 3.83 21.97
CA VAL A 276 -10.55 3.99 23.01
C VAL A 276 -11.35 2.68 23.16
N GLY A 277 -11.67 1.99 22.06
CA GLY A 277 -12.32 0.67 22.09
C GLY A 277 -11.47 -0.37 22.81
N ASP A 278 -10.21 -0.49 22.41
CA ASP A 278 -9.27 -1.48 22.96
C ASP A 278 -9.01 -1.29 24.47
N PHE A 279 -8.81 -0.04 24.93
CA PHE A 279 -8.57 0.25 26.34
C PHE A 279 -9.83 0.20 27.20
N SER A 280 -11.00 0.55 26.64
CA SER A 280 -12.26 0.52 27.40
C SER A 280 -12.91 -0.87 27.44
N GLY A 281 -12.59 -1.75 26.49
CA GLY A 281 -13.23 -3.06 26.32
C GLY A 281 -14.73 -3.02 25.97
N LYS A 282 -15.26 -1.82 25.68
CA LYS A 282 -16.71 -1.63 25.48
C LYS A 282 -17.20 -2.00 24.08
N TYR A 283 -16.32 -1.96 23.09
CA TYR A 283 -16.65 -2.31 21.70
C TYR A 283 -15.42 -2.83 20.96
N MET A 284 -15.65 -3.74 20.02
CA MET A 284 -14.64 -4.22 19.11
C MET A 284 -14.87 -3.61 17.73
N VAL A 285 -13.76 -3.24 17.06
CA VAL A 285 -13.76 -2.52 15.77
C VAL A 285 -13.27 -3.43 14.64
N GLU A 286 -12.95 -4.69 14.94
CA GLU A 286 -12.43 -5.67 13.99
C GLU A 286 -13.53 -6.55 13.39
N GLY A 287 -13.19 -7.26 12.32
CA GLY A 287 -14.02 -8.31 11.75
C GLY A 287 -14.14 -8.26 10.23
N LYS A 288 -14.78 -9.30 9.68
CA LYS A 288 -14.99 -9.50 8.23
C LYS A 288 -15.64 -8.28 7.54
N GLY A 289 -16.53 -7.57 8.23
CA GLY A 289 -17.20 -6.38 7.69
C GLY A 289 -16.24 -5.21 7.44
N MET A 290 -15.26 -5.00 8.33
CA MET A 290 -14.25 -3.95 8.18
C MET A 290 -13.32 -4.25 7.00
N ASN A 291 -12.85 -5.50 6.89
CA ASN A 291 -11.99 -5.95 5.80
C ASN A 291 -12.70 -5.81 4.44
N ALA A 292 -14.00 -6.13 4.36
CA ALA A 292 -14.76 -5.96 3.13
C ALA A 292 -14.87 -4.50 2.70
N ILE A 293 -15.09 -3.57 3.64
CA ILE A 293 -15.12 -2.13 3.34
C ILE A 293 -13.74 -1.66 2.87
N ALA A 294 -12.67 -2.08 3.55
CA ALA A 294 -11.30 -1.76 3.18
C ALA A 294 -10.98 -2.21 1.76
N GLU A 295 -11.28 -3.48 1.43
CA GLU A 295 -10.98 -4.07 0.12
C GLU A 295 -11.78 -3.42 -1.00
N ILE A 296 -13.09 -3.28 -0.85
CA ILE A 296 -13.96 -2.66 -1.86
C ILE A 296 -13.51 -1.21 -2.10
N SER A 297 -13.26 -0.46 -1.03
CA SER A 297 -12.83 0.93 -1.12
C SER A 297 -11.48 1.04 -1.82
N LEU A 298 -10.48 0.23 -1.43
CA LEU A 298 -9.16 0.21 -2.05
C LEU A 298 -9.22 -0.11 -3.54
N VAL A 299 -9.89 -1.20 -3.89
CA VAL A 299 -9.98 -1.69 -5.28
C VAL A 299 -10.60 -0.64 -6.18
N LEU A 300 -11.72 -0.06 -5.77
CA LEU A 300 -12.44 0.90 -6.61
C LEU A 300 -11.69 2.23 -6.73
N PHE A 301 -11.20 2.82 -5.61
CA PHE A 301 -10.54 4.12 -5.71
C PHE A 301 -9.21 4.03 -6.47
N VAL A 302 -8.44 2.94 -6.28
CA VAL A 302 -7.19 2.73 -7.03
C VAL A 302 -7.47 2.53 -8.51
N THR A 303 -8.49 1.71 -8.87
CA THR A 303 -8.85 1.51 -10.27
C THR A 303 -9.33 2.80 -10.94
N MET A 304 -10.13 3.63 -10.23
CA MET A 304 -10.53 4.95 -10.72
C MET A 304 -9.32 5.86 -10.96
N ALA A 305 -8.37 5.89 -10.00
CA ALA A 305 -7.15 6.69 -10.13
C ALA A 305 -6.33 6.26 -11.36
N ILE A 306 -6.17 4.95 -11.58
CA ILE A 306 -5.40 4.43 -12.72
C ILE A 306 -6.11 4.67 -14.06
N ASN A 307 -7.44 4.53 -14.11
CA ASN A 307 -8.21 4.81 -15.33
C ASN A 307 -8.04 6.26 -15.81
N GLY A 308 -7.83 7.19 -14.89
CA GLY A 308 -7.63 8.61 -15.18
C GLY A 308 -6.20 9.01 -15.54
N LEU A 309 -5.23 8.07 -15.57
CA LEU A 309 -3.83 8.39 -15.82
C LEU A 309 -3.59 8.86 -17.25
N LYS A 310 -2.81 9.93 -17.38
CA LYS A 310 -2.29 10.45 -18.65
C LYS A 310 -0.88 9.91 -18.88
N LEU A 311 -0.78 8.70 -19.44
CA LEU A 311 0.50 8.00 -19.59
C LEU A 311 1.49 8.72 -20.50
N HIS A 312 1.04 9.60 -21.40
CA HIS A 312 1.91 10.41 -22.24
C HIS A 312 2.76 11.40 -21.42
N GLU A 313 2.31 11.84 -20.24
CA GLU A 313 3.09 12.69 -19.34
C GLU A 313 4.31 11.97 -18.74
N LEU A 314 4.28 10.62 -18.68
CA LEU A 314 5.42 9.83 -18.21
C LEU A 314 6.59 9.76 -19.20
N LEU A 315 6.39 10.05 -20.47
CA LEU A 315 7.44 9.86 -21.48
C LEU A 315 8.72 10.62 -21.14
N ASN A 316 8.59 11.87 -20.68
CA ASN A 316 9.73 12.69 -20.28
C ASN A 316 10.31 12.32 -18.91
N LEU A 317 9.55 11.61 -18.09
CA LEU A 317 9.94 11.20 -16.73
C LEU A 317 10.45 9.76 -16.67
N ALA A 318 10.39 9.00 -17.78
CA ALA A 318 10.69 7.58 -17.79
C ALA A 318 12.14 7.28 -17.35
N LEU A 319 13.13 7.98 -17.91
CA LEU A 319 14.54 7.78 -17.55
C LEU A 319 14.84 8.20 -16.11
N PRO A 320 14.46 9.40 -15.64
CA PRO A 320 14.61 9.78 -14.24
C PRO A 320 13.95 8.80 -13.28
N LEU A 321 12.72 8.38 -13.58
CA LEU A 321 11.99 7.42 -12.75
C LEU A 321 12.75 6.10 -12.64
N MET A 322 13.27 5.56 -13.74
CA MET A 322 14.06 4.32 -13.73
C MET A 322 15.30 4.44 -12.85
N ILE A 323 15.98 5.59 -12.86
CA ILE A 323 17.16 5.85 -12.01
C ILE A 323 16.76 5.87 -10.54
N ILE A 324 15.68 6.56 -10.18
CA ILE A 324 15.18 6.60 -8.80
C ILE A 324 14.82 5.18 -8.34
N LEU A 325 14.07 4.42 -9.15
CA LEU A 325 13.63 3.07 -8.82
C LEU A 325 14.80 2.07 -8.68
N ALA A 326 15.83 2.20 -9.51
CA ALA A 326 17.06 1.44 -9.36
C ALA A 326 17.78 1.79 -8.04
N GLY A 327 17.85 3.08 -7.71
CA GLY A 327 18.38 3.56 -6.42
C GLY A 327 17.60 3.00 -5.23
N GLN A 328 16.26 3.04 -5.26
CA GLN A 328 15.39 2.46 -4.23
C GLN A 328 15.62 0.96 -4.06
N THR A 329 15.78 0.24 -5.17
CA THR A 329 16.05 -1.21 -5.15
C THR A 329 17.39 -1.51 -4.47
N ILE A 330 18.45 -0.77 -4.83
CA ILE A 330 19.77 -0.92 -4.21
C ILE A 330 19.71 -0.58 -2.71
N LEU A 331 19.05 0.53 -2.35
CA LEU A 331 18.84 0.91 -0.95
C LEU A 331 18.18 -0.21 -0.17
N MET A 332 17.10 -0.81 -0.72
CA MET A 332 16.37 -1.88 -0.06
C MET A 332 17.23 -3.12 0.19
N VAL A 333 18.01 -3.55 -0.81
CA VAL A 333 18.89 -4.73 -0.67
C VAL A 333 19.98 -4.47 0.37
N VAL A 334 20.63 -3.30 0.33
CA VAL A 334 21.65 -2.91 1.31
C VAL A 334 21.05 -2.80 2.71
N PHE A 335 19.87 -2.18 2.82
CA PHE A 335 19.20 -2.03 4.11
C PHE A 335 18.74 -3.37 4.69
N ALA A 336 18.20 -4.28 3.87
CA ALA A 336 17.85 -5.62 4.31
C ALA A 336 19.09 -6.40 4.81
N TRP A 337 20.23 -6.22 4.16
CA TRP A 337 21.48 -6.81 4.63
C TRP A 337 21.88 -6.25 6.00
N VAL A 338 21.83 -4.93 6.22
CA VAL A 338 22.08 -4.29 7.51
C VAL A 338 21.08 -4.76 8.56
N MET A 339 19.79 -4.83 8.22
CA MET A 339 18.73 -5.30 9.09
C MET A 339 18.96 -6.74 9.59
N PHE A 340 19.49 -7.63 8.75
CA PHE A 340 19.90 -8.98 9.15
C PHE A 340 20.91 -8.97 10.30
N PHE A 341 21.88 -8.05 10.30
CA PHE A 341 22.84 -7.92 11.39
C PHE A 341 22.23 -7.29 12.63
N ILE A 342 21.36 -6.29 12.49
CA ILE A 342 20.66 -5.63 13.60
C ILE A 342 19.85 -6.65 14.39
N PHE A 343 19.16 -7.59 13.71
CA PHE A 343 18.33 -8.61 14.34
C PHE A 343 19.07 -9.91 14.67
N GLY A 344 20.40 -9.86 14.75
CA GLY A 344 21.21 -10.91 15.37
C GLY A 344 21.54 -12.12 14.49
N LYS A 345 21.40 -12.03 13.16
CA LYS A 345 21.73 -13.07 12.17
C LYS A 345 21.00 -14.41 12.40
N THR A 346 19.82 -14.34 12.97
CA THR A 346 18.96 -15.49 13.27
C THR A 346 18.06 -15.83 12.08
N TYR A 347 17.38 -16.98 12.16
CA TYR A 347 16.37 -17.33 11.16
C TYR A 347 15.20 -16.33 11.15
N ASP A 348 14.77 -15.86 12.33
CA ASP A 348 13.77 -14.79 12.44
C ASP A 348 14.23 -13.52 11.69
N ALA A 349 15.52 -13.15 11.80
CA ALA A 349 16.08 -12.02 11.09
C ALA A 349 16.03 -12.22 9.56
N VAL A 350 16.28 -13.44 9.06
CA VAL A 350 16.12 -13.76 7.64
C VAL A 350 14.67 -13.58 7.18
N MET A 351 13.72 -14.09 7.96
CA MET A 351 12.30 -13.99 7.68
C MET A 351 11.83 -12.54 7.71
N LEU A 352 12.30 -11.74 8.68
CA LEU A 352 12.04 -10.29 8.73
C LEU A 352 12.63 -9.55 7.51
N CYS A 353 13.79 -9.99 6.98
CA CYS A 353 14.34 -9.44 5.75
C CYS A 353 13.49 -9.79 4.53
N ALA A 354 13.05 -11.04 4.38
CA ALA A 354 12.19 -11.48 3.29
C ALA A 354 10.87 -10.71 3.27
N GLY A 355 10.21 -10.65 4.43
CA GLY A 355 8.95 -9.91 4.62
C GLY A 355 9.16 -8.41 4.44
N GLY A 356 10.23 -7.86 5.03
CA GLY A 356 10.60 -6.45 4.96
C GLY A 356 10.81 -5.97 3.53
N ILE A 357 11.57 -6.70 2.70
CA ILE A 357 11.72 -6.39 1.26
C ILE A 357 10.35 -6.37 0.58
N GLY A 358 9.51 -7.36 0.86
CA GLY A 358 8.21 -7.51 0.23
C GLY A 358 7.30 -6.31 0.47
N PHE A 359 7.10 -5.92 1.73
CA PHE A 359 6.17 -4.83 2.02
C PHE A 359 6.78 -3.44 1.84
N SER A 360 8.10 -3.27 2.03
CA SER A 360 8.76 -1.97 1.87
C SER A 360 9.05 -1.57 0.42
N MET A 361 8.77 -2.44 -0.54
CA MET A 361 8.81 -2.14 -1.99
C MET A 361 7.52 -2.52 -2.70
N GLY A 362 6.53 -3.02 -2.00
CA GLY A 362 5.33 -3.51 -2.67
C GLY A 362 4.08 -3.42 -1.81
N SER A 363 3.81 -4.47 -1.08
CA SER A 363 2.66 -4.58 -0.20
C SER A 363 2.91 -5.65 0.88
N THR A 364 2.11 -5.63 1.94
CA THR A 364 2.14 -6.69 2.96
C THR A 364 1.97 -8.08 2.35
N ALA A 365 1.11 -8.22 1.35
CA ALA A 365 0.91 -9.49 0.64
C ALA A 365 2.20 -9.99 -0.02
N ASN A 366 3.01 -9.11 -0.62
CA ASN A 366 4.30 -9.47 -1.20
C ASN A 366 5.30 -9.90 -0.10
N GLY A 367 5.25 -9.23 1.07
CA GLY A 367 6.04 -9.63 2.23
C GLY A 367 5.73 -11.04 2.69
N LEU A 368 4.45 -11.34 2.86
CA LEU A 368 3.98 -12.67 3.26
C LEU A 368 4.29 -13.73 2.20
N ALA A 369 4.16 -13.42 0.91
CA ALA A 369 4.51 -14.33 -0.18
C ALA A 369 6.01 -14.69 -0.18
N ASN A 370 6.90 -13.72 0.03
CA ASN A 370 8.33 -13.97 0.17
C ASN A 370 8.65 -14.86 1.38
N MET A 371 7.99 -14.61 2.51
CA MET A 371 8.16 -15.41 3.71
C MET A 371 7.64 -16.84 3.51
N GLN A 372 6.50 -17.00 2.83
CA GLN A 372 5.93 -18.30 2.51
C GLN A 372 6.90 -19.16 1.68
N ALA A 373 7.48 -18.56 0.64
CA ALA A 373 8.46 -19.25 -0.22
C ALA A 373 9.68 -19.78 0.57
N ILE A 374 10.13 -19.02 1.58
CA ILE A 374 11.22 -19.46 2.46
C ILE A 374 10.74 -20.49 3.48
N ALA A 375 9.55 -20.30 4.08
CA ALA A 375 8.99 -21.19 5.08
C ALA A 375 8.73 -22.61 4.53
N GLU A 376 8.24 -22.72 3.31
CA GLU A 376 8.04 -24.01 2.62
C GLU A 376 9.34 -24.82 2.54
N LYS A 377 10.46 -24.14 2.32
CA LYS A 377 11.76 -24.80 2.15
C LYS A 377 12.49 -25.03 3.47
N TYR A 378 12.47 -24.07 4.38
CA TYR A 378 13.34 -24.03 5.56
C TYR A 378 12.61 -24.08 6.91
N GLY A 379 11.28 -23.98 6.91
CA GLY A 379 10.44 -23.96 8.10
C GLY A 379 9.86 -22.58 8.40
N SER A 380 8.83 -22.54 9.26
CA SER A 380 8.12 -21.31 9.62
C SER A 380 8.82 -20.56 10.76
N SER A 381 8.64 -19.24 10.83
CA SER A 381 8.98 -18.39 11.98
C SER A 381 7.74 -17.61 12.42
N PRO A 382 6.96 -18.13 13.38
CA PRO A 382 5.71 -17.50 13.82
C PRO A 382 5.89 -16.07 14.30
N ARG A 383 7.01 -15.78 14.98
CA ARG A 383 7.33 -14.41 15.45
C ARG A 383 7.51 -13.43 14.31
N ALA A 384 8.28 -13.80 13.28
CA ALA A 384 8.48 -12.93 12.13
C ALA A 384 7.18 -12.72 11.34
N TRP A 385 6.34 -13.77 11.20
CA TRP A 385 5.02 -13.66 10.59
C TRP A 385 4.14 -12.64 11.30
N LEU A 386 4.03 -12.72 12.62
CA LEU A 386 3.26 -11.78 13.43
C LEU A 386 3.75 -10.33 13.22
N ILE A 387 5.06 -10.12 13.28
CA ILE A 387 5.66 -8.78 13.16
C ILE A 387 5.40 -8.17 11.78
N ILE A 388 5.66 -8.94 10.71
CA ILE A 388 5.46 -8.46 9.34
C ILE A 388 3.99 -8.17 9.08
N SER A 389 3.07 -9.03 9.52
CA SER A 389 1.63 -8.81 9.37
C SER A 389 1.18 -7.53 10.07
N LEU A 390 1.63 -7.31 11.32
CA LEU A 390 1.20 -6.14 12.10
C LEU A 390 1.84 -4.84 11.62
N VAL A 391 3.14 -4.83 11.35
CA VAL A 391 3.85 -3.62 10.91
C VAL A 391 3.46 -3.24 9.49
N GLY A 392 3.42 -4.21 8.60
CA GLY A 392 3.15 -3.98 7.17
C GLY A 392 1.68 -3.72 6.85
N ALA A 393 0.74 -4.18 7.70
CA ALA A 393 -0.68 -4.00 7.41
C ALA A 393 -1.20 -2.58 7.69
N PHE A 394 -0.67 -1.89 8.69
CA PHE A 394 -1.22 -0.58 9.10
C PHE A 394 -0.27 0.34 9.87
N LEU A 395 0.66 -0.18 10.71
CA LEU A 395 1.50 0.68 11.56
C LEU A 395 2.40 1.60 10.73
N ILE A 396 3.03 1.04 9.72
CA ILE A 396 3.93 1.80 8.86
C ILE A 396 3.18 2.76 7.94
N ASP A 397 1.98 2.41 7.49
CA ASP A 397 1.19 3.28 6.62
C ASP A 397 0.80 4.59 7.30
N LEU A 398 0.43 4.53 8.60
CA LEU A 398 0.15 5.72 9.41
C LEU A 398 1.40 6.60 9.53
N ILE A 399 2.55 6.00 9.86
CA ILE A 399 3.82 6.73 10.01
C ILE A 399 4.24 7.32 8.66
N ASN A 400 4.15 6.55 7.59
CA ASN A 400 4.50 6.98 6.23
C ASN A 400 3.65 8.17 5.78
N ALA A 401 2.34 8.10 5.97
CA ALA A 401 1.43 9.19 5.59
C ALA A 401 1.79 10.51 6.29
N LEU A 402 2.13 10.46 7.59
CA LEU A 402 2.56 11.64 8.35
C LEU A 402 3.91 12.15 7.88
N LEU A 403 4.88 11.26 7.65
CA LEU A 403 6.22 11.62 7.15
C LEU A 403 6.16 12.27 5.77
N VAL A 404 5.44 11.66 4.83
CA VAL A 404 5.30 12.19 3.48
C VAL A 404 4.61 13.55 3.47
N THR A 405 3.57 13.71 4.29
CA THR A 405 2.88 15.01 4.41
C THR A 405 3.80 16.09 4.96
N TRP A 406 4.61 15.75 5.98
CA TRP A 406 5.56 16.69 6.55
C TRP A 406 6.69 17.04 5.58
N MET A 407 7.28 16.04 4.90
CA MET A 407 8.37 16.27 3.95
C MET A 407 7.89 16.93 2.64
N GLY A 408 6.66 16.66 2.21
CA GLY A 408 6.07 17.31 1.04
C GLY A 408 5.76 18.80 1.23
N ALA A 409 5.77 19.29 2.45
CA ALA A 409 5.56 20.70 2.76
C ALA A 409 6.87 21.53 2.79
N TRP A 410 8.04 20.93 2.49
CA TRP A 410 9.33 21.64 2.42
C TRP A 410 9.46 22.40 1.11
#